data_4317c16805feb043299bae39a7cc49d1
#
_entry.id   4317c16805feb043299bae39a7cc49d1
#
_cell.length_a   1.000
_cell.length_b   1.000
_cell.length_c   1.000
_cell.angle_alpha   90.00
_cell.angle_beta   90.00
_cell.angle_gamma   90.00
#
_symmetry.space_group_name_H-M   'P 1'
#
loop_
_entity.id
_entity.type
_entity.pdbx_description
1 polymer ?
#
loop_
_entity_poly.entity_id
_entity_poly.type
_entity_poly.pdbx_seq_one_letter_code
_entity_poly.pdbx_strand_id
1 'polypeptide(L)'
;KPGLNIRNIHSNSHEISITNAIADTYQIILKNKDEIPNRDFILEYTAAKDNEPTAALFTSELDGDDYFMLMAVPPIQKNTQNIIPRNITFVIDVSGSMDGQSMEQAKSGFEYALDKLHPEDSFNIIPFSNHFNLFSSTPLSANVVNIESGKNYVQNLNADGGTEALGALIAAIGMQQSDYLNLIIFLTDGSVGNESRIISTINRHLGKSRLFSVGIGSAPNRHLLEQVSRHGKGSFTYISSPSEVNEKMGNLIAKIDNPVITDLKLNILAQSELFPDPLPDLFINEPVVVFGKLRENYGQTGILTGRVNDKLISLDIPVFQLGGIENSGIPYLWARKKIDNLTTKHRLGDKEAKPEIIDLAIQYNLMSKFTSFVAVEHKIVNPKGEMLSSVFPTDLAKGLNFDKFFSKNTSIQLAELPQTATQYPLYVLIGLILISLSLLINIRYVFAKV
;
A
#
# COMPACT_ATOMS: atom_id res chain seq x y z
N LYS A 1 1.43 12.95 22.35
CA LYS A 1 2.82 13.42 22.62
C LYS A 1 3.71 12.97 21.47
N PRO A 2 3.91 13.83 20.47
CA PRO A 2 4.56 13.39 19.21
C PRO A 2 6.10 13.37 19.27
N GLY A 3 6.72 13.83 20.36
CA GLY A 3 8.19 14.00 20.43
C GLY A 3 8.77 15.00 19.42
N LEU A 4 7.90 15.57 18.60
CA LEU A 4 8.17 16.57 17.58
C LEU A 4 7.28 17.78 17.83
N ASN A 5 7.76 18.97 17.47
CA ASN A 5 6.95 20.16 17.55
C ASN A 5 5.84 20.10 16.48
N ILE A 6 4.60 19.98 16.88
CA ILE A 6 3.45 19.87 15.97
C ILE A 6 2.67 21.17 15.85
N ARG A 7 2.09 21.39 14.67
CA ARG A 7 1.27 22.54 14.32
C ARG A 7 0.03 22.05 13.55
N ASN A 8 -0.96 22.94 13.39
CA ASN A 8 -2.13 22.71 12.54
C ASN A 8 -2.86 21.39 12.79
N ILE A 9 -3.17 21.10 14.07
CA ILE A 9 -3.92 19.91 14.42
C ILE A 9 -5.38 20.12 14.03
N HIS A 10 -5.93 19.26 13.18
CA HIS A 10 -7.34 19.30 12.79
C HIS A 10 -7.89 17.93 12.41
N SER A 11 -9.20 17.82 12.31
CA SER A 11 -9.87 16.64 11.79
C SER A 11 -10.98 17.05 10.83
N ASN A 12 -10.92 16.53 9.60
CA ASN A 12 -11.96 16.72 8.59
C ASN A 12 -13.12 15.73 8.75
N SER A 13 -12.92 14.67 9.51
CA SER A 13 -13.93 13.63 9.73
C SER A 13 -14.84 13.92 10.93
N HIS A 14 -14.31 14.58 11.99
CA HIS A 14 -15.01 14.81 13.26
C HIS A 14 -14.70 16.18 13.82
N GLU A 15 -15.64 16.77 14.55
CA GLU A 15 -15.37 17.96 15.34
C GLU A 15 -14.56 17.60 16.60
N ILE A 16 -13.42 18.27 16.77
CA ILE A 16 -12.51 18.03 17.89
C ILE A 16 -12.34 19.27 18.79
N SER A 17 -12.07 19.04 20.05
CA SER A 17 -11.54 20.03 20.99
C SER A 17 -10.11 19.70 21.34
N ILE A 18 -9.23 20.69 21.28
CA ILE A 18 -7.80 20.54 21.53
C ILE A 18 -7.45 21.35 22.77
N THR A 19 -6.80 20.70 23.73
CA THR A 19 -6.24 21.35 24.92
C THR A 19 -4.74 21.04 25.01
N ASN A 20 -3.96 22.09 25.26
CA ASN A 20 -2.52 21.95 25.52
C ASN A 20 -2.37 21.58 27.00
N ALA A 21 -1.98 20.35 27.30
CA ALA A 21 -1.92 19.88 28.68
C ALA A 21 -0.60 20.26 29.37
N ILE A 22 0.54 20.07 28.71
CA ILE A 22 1.91 20.40 29.15
C ILE A 22 2.77 20.48 27.88
N ALA A 23 3.92 21.16 27.91
CA ALA A 23 4.82 21.33 26.78
C ALA A 23 4.85 20.13 25.81
N ASP A 24 4.50 20.36 24.54
CA ASP A 24 4.44 19.39 23.45
C ASP A 24 3.48 18.20 23.63
N THR A 25 2.50 18.33 24.55
CA THR A 25 1.47 17.31 24.75
C THR A 25 0.10 17.92 24.47
N TYR A 26 -0.66 17.29 23.58
CA TYR A 26 -1.99 17.73 23.19
C TYR A 26 -3.00 16.67 23.61
N GLN A 27 -4.06 17.12 24.26
CA GLN A 27 -5.24 16.29 24.52
C GLN A 27 -6.30 16.64 23.47
N ILE A 28 -6.74 15.64 22.75
CA ILE A 28 -7.72 15.76 21.69
C ILE A 28 -8.92 14.92 22.06
N ILE A 29 -10.09 15.55 22.10
CA ILE A 29 -11.37 14.91 22.41
C ILE A 29 -12.40 15.27 21.34
N LEU A 30 -13.29 14.33 21.05
CA LEU A 30 -14.46 14.60 20.21
C LEU A 30 -15.37 15.60 20.95
N LYS A 31 -15.82 16.65 20.25
CA LYS A 31 -16.77 17.60 20.83
C LYS A 31 -18.11 16.95 21.14
N ASN A 32 -18.58 16.10 20.21
CA ASN A 32 -19.77 15.29 20.43
C ASN A 32 -19.36 13.94 21.03
N LYS A 33 -19.73 13.72 22.29
CA LYS A 33 -19.42 12.48 23.02
C LYS A 33 -20.32 11.31 22.63
N ASP A 34 -21.45 11.61 22.03
CA ASP A 34 -22.46 10.62 21.60
C ASP A 34 -22.32 10.29 20.11
N GLU A 35 -21.17 10.58 19.52
CA GLU A 35 -20.91 10.28 18.11
C GLU A 35 -20.82 8.77 17.89
N ILE A 36 -21.65 8.28 16.96
CA ILE A 36 -21.68 6.86 16.61
C ILE A 36 -20.43 6.53 15.80
N PRO A 37 -19.67 5.45 16.12
CA PRO A 37 -18.44 5.10 15.42
C PRO A 37 -18.73 4.41 14.07
N ASN A 38 -19.43 5.11 13.17
CA ASN A 38 -19.81 4.63 11.84
C ASN A 38 -18.95 5.17 10.69
N ARG A 39 -17.81 5.79 11.03
CA ARG A 39 -16.80 6.32 10.10
C ARG A 39 -15.45 6.41 10.80
N ASP A 40 -14.38 6.44 10.02
CA ASP A 40 -13.03 6.56 10.55
C ASP A 40 -12.78 7.93 11.18
N PHE A 41 -12.09 7.93 12.32
CA PHE A 41 -11.54 9.15 12.91
C PHE A 41 -10.21 9.48 12.23
N ILE A 42 -10.15 10.62 11.55
CA ILE A 42 -8.97 11.10 10.85
C ILE A 42 -8.44 12.33 11.58
N LEU A 43 -7.21 12.24 12.08
CA LEU A 43 -6.49 13.34 12.71
C LEU A 43 -5.30 13.74 11.84
N GLU A 44 -5.24 14.99 11.45
CA GLU A 44 -4.16 15.56 10.65
C GLU A 44 -3.38 16.57 11.46
N TYR A 45 -2.06 16.55 11.36
CA TYR A 45 -1.18 17.52 12.00
C TYR A 45 0.13 17.66 11.24
N THR A 46 0.77 18.80 11.37
CA THR A 46 2.08 19.09 10.78
C THR A 46 3.15 18.97 11.85
N ALA A 47 4.14 18.11 11.64
CA ALA A 47 5.22 17.82 12.57
C ALA A 47 6.60 18.16 11.99
N ALA A 48 6.74 19.29 11.29
CA ALA A 48 7.96 19.66 10.59
C ALA A 48 8.53 20.98 11.09
N LYS A 49 9.86 21.09 11.04
CA LYS A 49 10.57 22.39 11.13
C LYS A 49 10.57 23.07 9.77
N ASP A 50 10.80 24.38 9.79
CA ASP A 50 10.70 25.17 8.56
C ASP A 50 11.78 24.78 7.53
N ASN A 51 13.05 24.63 7.93
CA ASN A 51 14.18 24.50 7.01
C ASN A 51 15.03 23.23 7.18
N GLU A 52 14.77 22.42 8.19
CA GLU A 52 15.59 21.24 8.50
C GLU A 52 14.73 20.00 8.69
N PRO A 53 15.16 18.84 8.22
CA PRO A 53 14.51 17.57 8.56
C PRO A 53 14.61 17.33 10.07
N THR A 54 13.61 16.68 10.63
CA THR A 54 13.57 16.33 12.05
C THR A 54 13.20 14.87 12.22
N ALA A 55 13.60 14.27 13.32
CA ALA A 55 13.24 12.89 13.61
C ALA A 55 13.00 12.70 15.11
N ALA A 56 12.13 11.75 15.46
CA ALA A 56 11.87 11.30 16.80
C ALA A 56 11.77 9.78 16.84
N LEU A 57 12.25 9.17 17.93
CA LEU A 57 12.18 7.73 18.13
C LEU A 57 11.43 7.46 19.44
N PHE A 58 10.44 6.61 19.37
CA PHE A 58 9.61 6.20 20.48
C PHE A 58 9.84 4.73 20.79
N THR A 59 10.00 4.38 22.04
CA THR A 59 10.13 2.99 22.49
C THR A 59 8.93 2.56 23.30
N SER A 60 8.60 1.29 23.23
CA SER A 60 7.52 0.65 23.96
C SER A 60 7.88 -0.80 24.22
N GLU A 61 7.59 -1.27 25.43
CA GLU A 61 7.80 -2.66 25.85
C GLU A 61 6.52 -3.48 25.66
N LEU A 62 6.66 -4.73 25.26
CA LEU A 62 5.60 -5.75 25.27
C LEU A 62 6.24 -7.11 25.58
N ASP A 63 5.76 -7.79 26.63
CA ASP A 63 6.19 -9.14 27.02
C ASP A 63 7.73 -9.28 27.25
N GLY A 64 8.37 -8.22 27.72
CA GLY A 64 9.81 -8.17 27.98
C GLY A 64 10.68 -7.87 26.76
N ASP A 65 10.08 -7.64 25.61
CA ASP A 65 10.74 -7.18 24.39
C ASP A 65 10.53 -5.67 24.18
N ASP A 66 11.57 -4.97 23.77
CA ASP A 66 11.54 -3.56 23.45
C ASP A 66 11.32 -3.32 21.95
N TYR A 67 10.36 -2.48 21.61
CA TYR A 67 10.02 -2.08 20.25
C TYR A 67 10.20 -0.58 20.09
N PHE A 68 10.44 -0.15 18.85
CA PHE A 68 10.50 1.28 18.55
C PHE A 68 9.75 1.65 17.29
N MET A 69 9.37 2.92 17.25
CA MET A 69 8.89 3.62 16.07
C MET A 69 9.77 4.86 15.88
N LEU A 70 10.45 4.94 14.73
CA LEU A 70 11.11 6.15 14.26
C LEU A 70 10.15 6.87 13.32
N MET A 71 10.02 8.18 13.50
CA MET A 71 9.38 9.09 12.56
C MET A 71 10.43 10.12 12.11
N ALA A 72 10.78 10.11 10.82
CA ALA A 72 11.59 11.15 10.18
C ALA A 72 10.69 12.02 9.32
N VAL A 73 10.74 13.33 9.52
CA VAL A 73 9.84 14.31 8.90
C VAL A 73 10.67 15.29 8.07
N PRO A 74 10.34 15.53 6.79
CA PRO A 74 11.01 16.51 5.96
C PRO A 74 10.71 17.93 6.43
N PRO A 75 11.52 18.94 6.02
CA PRO A 75 11.23 20.34 6.29
C PRO A 75 10.00 20.81 5.48
N ILE A 76 9.36 21.89 5.95
CA ILE A 76 8.20 22.49 5.25
C ILE A 76 8.66 23.25 3.99
N GLN A 77 9.79 23.95 4.09
CA GLN A 77 10.29 24.78 2.99
C GLN A 77 11.33 24.04 2.15
N LYS A 78 11.21 24.20 0.84
CA LYS A 78 12.23 23.72 -0.10
C LYS A 78 13.50 24.55 0.04
N ASN A 79 14.63 23.89 0.13
CA ASN A 79 15.90 24.56 -0.11
C ASN A 79 16.12 24.66 -1.62
N THR A 80 15.70 25.77 -2.23
CA THR A 80 15.73 26.00 -3.69
C THR A 80 17.13 26.24 -4.26
N GLN A 81 18.16 26.26 -3.42
CA GLN A 81 19.52 26.64 -3.86
C GLN A 81 20.28 25.54 -4.60
N ASN A 82 19.83 24.29 -4.58
CA ASN A 82 20.52 23.18 -5.25
C ASN A 82 19.50 22.24 -5.91
N ILE A 83 19.00 22.59 -7.07
CA ILE A 83 18.18 21.69 -7.90
C ILE A 83 19.13 20.64 -8.50
N ILE A 84 18.92 19.37 -8.18
CA ILE A 84 19.63 18.26 -8.82
C ILE A 84 18.91 17.95 -10.13
N PRO A 85 19.60 17.95 -11.29
CA PRO A 85 18.99 17.54 -12.55
C PRO A 85 18.46 16.09 -12.43
N ARG A 86 17.29 15.84 -12.97
CA ARG A 86 16.65 14.52 -12.95
C ARG A 86 16.76 13.86 -14.31
N ASN A 87 17.02 12.57 -14.30
CA ASN A 87 16.86 11.72 -15.47
C ASN A 87 15.66 10.81 -15.24
N ILE A 88 14.54 11.10 -15.90
CA ILE A 88 13.26 10.44 -15.66
C ILE A 88 12.94 9.50 -16.82
N THR A 89 12.91 8.19 -16.54
CA THR A 89 12.48 7.19 -17.52
C THR A 89 11.04 6.75 -17.20
N PHE A 90 10.13 7.05 -18.11
CA PHE A 90 8.74 6.64 -18.03
C PHE A 90 8.56 5.27 -18.66
N VAL A 91 8.09 4.29 -17.90
CA VAL A 91 7.78 2.93 -18.35
C VAL A 91 6.27 2.77 -18.36
N ILE A 92 5.68 2.68 -19.54
CA ILE A 92 4.24 2.78 -19.75
C ILE A 92 3.68 1.45 -20.21
N ASP A 93 2.74 0.89 -19.49
CA ASP A 93 1.94 -0.24 -19.94
C ASP A 93 1.01 0.20 -21.09
N VAL A 94 1.13 -0.51 -22.22
CA VAL A 94 0.23 -0.36 -23.37
C VAL A 94 -0.39 -1.72 -23.74
N SER A 95 -0.54 -2.61 -22.75
CA SER A 95 -1.22 -3.90 -22.94
C SER A 95 -2.72 -3.72 -23.21
N GLY A 96 -3.37 -4.77 -23.68
CA GLY A 96 -4.79 -4.72 -24.04
C GLY A 96 -5.72 -4.34 -22.89
N SER A 97 -5.35 -4.61 -21.62
CA SER A 97 -6.12 -4.18 -20.43
C SER A 97 -6.16 -2.66 -20.25
N MET A 98 -5.16 -1.96 -20.78
CA MET A 98 -5.10 -0.50 -20.76
C MET A 98 -6.11 0.18 -21.68
N ASP A 99 -6.79 -0.56 -22.58
CA ASP A 99 -7.71 0.05 -23.56
C ASP A 99 -8.82 0.86 -22.89
N GLY A 100 -9.19 1.97 -23.53
CA GLY A 100 -10.20 2.89 -23.05
C GLY A 100 -9.72 3.83 -21.94
N GLN A 101 -10.43 3.88 -20.81
CA GLN A 101 -10.23 4.88 -19.76
C GLN A 101 -8.84 4.86 -19.13
N SER A 102 -8.25 3.68 -18.94
CA SER A 102 -6.91 3.54 -18.36
C SER A 102 -5.86 4.20 -19.26
N MET A 103 -5.95 4.00 -20.58
CA MET A 103 -5.02 4.62 -21.53
C MET A 103 -5.17 6.15 -21.57
N GLU A 104 -6.40 6.66 -21.54
CA GLU A 104 -6.66 8.11 -21.50
C GLU A 104 -6.11 8.74 -20.21
N GLN A 105 -6.28 8.09 -19.08
CA GLN A 105 -5.68 8.52 -17.81
C GLN A 105 -4.15 8.49 -17.86
N ALA A 106 -3.56 7.44 -18.46
CA ALA A 106 -2.12 7.34 -18.64
C ALA A 106 -1.59 8.49 -19.49
N LYS A 107 -2.16 8.71 -20.68
CA LYS A 107 -1.76 9.79 -21.59
C LYS A 107 -1.83 11.16 -20.90
N SER A 108 -2.96 11.47 -20.25
CA SER A 108 -3.12 12.72 -19.51
C SER A 108 -2.09 12.88 -18.37
N GLY A 109 -1.84 11.82 -17.62
CA GLY A 109 -0.85 11.82 -16.54
C GLY A 109 0.58 12.05 -17.05
N PHE A 110 0.92 11.47 -18.19
CA PHE A 110 2.24 11.66 -18.83
C PHE A 110 2.41 13.04 -19.42
N GLU A 111 1.41 13.58 -20.11
CA GLU A 111 1.45 14.97 -20.58
C GLU A 111 1.69 15.93 -19.43
N TYR A 112 0.93 15.75 -18.34
CA TYR A 112 1.13 16.54 -17.13
C TYR A 112 2.55 16.41 -16.58
N ALA A 113 3.09 15.19 -16.52
CA ALA A 113 4.44 14.95 -16.01
C ALA A 113 5.52 15.58 -16.89
N LEU A 114 5.38 15.48 -18.23
CA LEU A 114 6.31 16.10 -19.18
C LEU A 114 6.31 17.63 -19.09
N ASP A 115 5.15 18.25 -18.85
CA ASP A 115 5.01 19.70 -18.65
C ASP A 115 5.70 20.20 -17.36
N LYS A 116 5.98 19.31 -16.42
CA LYS A 116 6.63 19.63 -15.12
C LYS A 116 8.13 19.34 -15.11
N LEU A 117 8.71 18.93 -16.23
CA LEU A 117 10.15 18.76 -16.34
C LEU A 117 10.85 20.12 -16.32
N HIS A 118 11.97 20.18 -15.63
CA HIS A 118 12.85 21.35 -15.65
C HIS A 118 13.76 21.32 -16.88
N PRO A 119 14.23 22.48 -17.39
CA PRO A 119 15.13 22.52 -18.55
C PRO A 119 16.44 21.73 -18.37
N GLU A 120 16.87 21.54 -17.12
CA GLU A 120 18.08 20.79 -16.75
C GLU A 120 17.84 19.29 -16.71
N ASP A 121 16.59 18.85 -16.75
CA ASP A 121 16.22 17.44 -16.71
C ASP A 121 16.50 16.73 -18.04
N SER A 122 16.56 15.41 -17.97
CA SER A 122 16.48 14.53 -19.13
C SER A 122 15.38 13.51 -18.94
N PHE A 123 14.87 12.96 -20.04
CA PHE A 123 13.82 11.95 -19.99
C PHE A 123 13.88 10.93 -21.11
N ASN A 124 13.24 9.79 -20.91
CA ASN A 124 12.93 8.81 -21.94
C ASN A 124 11.56 8.17 -21.69
N ILE A 125 10.99 7.57 -22.73
CA ILE A 125 9.69 6.90 -22.67
C ILE A 125 9.86 5.48 -23.21
N ILE A 126 9.40 4.48 -22.48
CA ILE A 126 9.48 3.06 -22.79
C ILE A 126 8.08 2.44 -22.68
N PRO A 127 7.27 2.47 -23.75
CA PRO A 127 6.03 1.70 -23.76
C PRO A 127 6.32 0.20 -23.86
N PHE A 128 5.49 -0.61 -23.18
CA PHE A 128 5.62 -2.07 -23.22
C PHE A 128 4.27 -2.77 -23.28
N SER A 129 4.25 -3.90 -23.96
CA SER A 129 3.17 -4.89 -23.97
C SER A 129 3.78 -6.30 -24.04
N ASN A 130 3.69 -7.03 -25.14
CA ASN A 130 4.45 -8.28 -25.36
C ASN A 130 5.96 -8.04 -25.52
N HIS A 131 6.33 -6.86 -25.93
CA HIS A 131 7.70 -6.35 -26.09
C HIS A 131 7.70 -4.87 -25.74
N PHE A 132 8.88 -4.29 -25.62
CA PHE A 132 9.02 -2.87 -25.34
C PHE A 132 9.66 -2.14 -26.51
N ASN A 133 9.37 -0.85 -26.61
CA ASN A 133 9.99 0.08 -27.54
C ASN A 133 10.68 1.21 -26.77
N LEU A 134 11.67 1.83 -27.39
CA LEU A 134 12.35 3.00 -26.85
C LEU A 134 11.93 4.22 -27.65
N PHE A 135 11.48 5.28 -27.00
CA PHE A 135 11.28 6.59 -27.65
C PHE A 135 12.60 7.14 -28.20
N SER A 136 13.68 6.96 -27.43
CA SER A 136 15.05 7.27 -27.83
C SER A 136 16.02 6.23 -27.29
N SER A 137 17.13 5.99 -28.02
CA SER A 137 18.18 5.08 -27.55
C SER A 137 18.93 5.59 -26.30
N THR A 138 18.89 6.89 -26.04
CA THR A 138 19.46 7.55 -24.86
C THR A 138 18.48 8.58 -24.31
N PRO A 139 18.56 8.95 -23.01
CA PRO A 139 17.73 10.03 -22.46
C PRO A 139 17.94 11.35 -23.23
N LEU A 140 16.81 12.05 -23.49
CA LEU A 140 16.79 13.33 -24.19
C LEU A 140 16.67 14.48 -23.19
N SER A 141 17.35 15.60 -23.47
CA SER A 141 17.18 16.84 -22.67
C SER A 141 15.73 17.31 -22.71
N ALA A 142 15.21 17.81 -21.58
CA ALA A 142 13.84 18.29 -21.43
C ALA A 142 13.66 19.71 -22.01
N ASN A 143 14.03 19.89 -23.27
CA ASN A 143 13.75 21.13 -24.01
C ASN A 143 12.36 21.08 -24.66
N VAL A 144 11.85 22.22 -25.09
CA VAL A 144 10.49 22.36 -25.65
C VAL A 144 10.26 21.39 -26.82
N VAL A 145 11.24 21.22 -27.71
CA VAL A 145 11.11 20.36 -28.90
C VAL A 145 10.97 18.89 -28.51
N ASN A 146 11.81 18.43 -27.58
CA ASN A 146 11.81 17.04 -27.14
C ASN A 146 10.56 16.74 -26.30
N ILE A 147 10.09 17.68 -25.46
CA ILE A 147 8.86 17.56 -24.67
C ILE A 147 7.66 17.42 -25.62
N GLU A 148 7.51 18.29 -26.61
CA GLU A 148 6.42 18.20 -27.58
C GLU A 148 6.49 16.90 -28.42
N SER A 149 7.70 16.47 -28.79
CA SER A 149 7.88 15.17 -29.46
C SER A 149 7.45 14.00 -28.55
N GLY A 150 7.81 14.05 -27.27
CA GLY A 150 7.40 13.07 -26.27
C GLY A 150 5.89 13.01 -26.06
N LYS A 151 5.22 14.16 -25.96
CA LYS A 151 3.75 14.24 -25.87
C LYS A 151 3.09 13.64 -27.11
N ASN A 152 3.54 14.06 -28.30
CA ASN A 152 3.02 13.51 -29.54
C ASN A 152 3.22 11.99 -29.63
N TYR A 153 4.37 11.48 -29.15
CA TYR A 153 4.61 10.05 -29.09
C TYR A 153 3.61 9.33 -28.17
N VAL A 154 3.40 9.85 -26.94
CA VAL A 154 2.47 9.27 -25.97
C VAL A 154 1.02 9.30 -26.50
N GLN A 155 0.60 10.39 -27.14
CA GLN A 155 -0.76 10.50 -27.72
C GLN A 155 -1.03 9.44 -28.80
N ASN A 156 0.00 9.01 -29.52
CA ASN A 156 -0.12 7.99 -30.57
C ASN A 156 0.03 6.54 -30.05
N LEU A 157 0.22 6.34 -28.74
CA LEU A 157 0.25 4.99 -28.16
C LEU A 157 -1.16 4.38 -28.20
N ASN A 158 -1.20 3.10 -28.55
CA ASN A 158 -2.43 2.32 -28.55
C ASN A 158 -2.25 1.08 -27.68
N ALA A 159 -3.32 0.69 -27.00
CA ALA A 159 -3.34 -0.48 -26.15
C ALA A 159 -3.48 -1.74 -27.02
N ASP A 160 -2.55 -2.70 -26.86
CA ASP A 160 -2.59 -4.01 -27.54
C ASP A 160 -1.63 -5.02 -26.87
N GLY A 161 -1.97 -6.30 -26.94
CA GLY A 161 -1.10 -7.39 -26.52
C GLY A 161 -1.13 -7.70 -25.03
N GLY A 162 -0.11 -8.43 -24.57
CA GLY A 162 0.06 -8.87 -23.18
C GLY A 162 0.89 -7.87 -22.34
N THR A 163 1.34 -8.31 -21.13
CA THR A 163 1.97 -7.42 -20.14
C THR A 163 3.34 -7.99 -19.70
N GLU A 164 4.39 -7.80 -20.52
CA GLU A 164 5.74 -8.27 -20.27
C GLU A 164 6.68 -7.12 -19.82
N ALA A 165 6.57 -6.70 -18.57
CA ALA A 165 7.24 -5.51 -18.03
C ALA A 165 8.75 -5.69 -17.79
N LEU A 166 9.25 -6.93 -17.58
CA LEU A 166 10.62 -7.16 -17.12
C LEU A 166 11.67 -6.57 -18.07
N GLY A 167 11.50 -6.76 -19.38
CA GLY A 167 12.43 -6.22 -20.39
C GLY A 167 12.46 -4.68 -20.39
N ALA A 168 11.30 -4.04 -20.29
CA ALA A 168 11.18 -2.60 -20.20
C ALA A 168 11.85 -2.01 -18.94
N LEU A 169 11.66 -2.67 -17.79
CA LEU A 169 12.30 -2.25 -16.54
C LEU A 169 13.83 -2.42 -16.60
N ILE A 170 14.35 -3.50 -17.21
CA ILE A 170 15.79 -3.66 -17.42
C ILE A 170 16.33 -2.55 -18.32
N ALA A 171 15.64 -2.24 -19.40
CA ALA A 171 16.02 -1.13 -20.29
C ALA A 171 16.00 0.21 -19.55
N ALA A 172 14.98 0.49 -18.75
CA ALA A 172 14.88 1.71 -17.94
C ALA A 172 16.03 1.82 -16.93
N ILE A 173 16.37 0.73 -16.24
CA ILE A 173 17.53 0.67 -15.33
C ILE A 173 18.82 0.99 -16.08
N GLY A 174 18.96 0.55 -17.33
CA GLY A 174 20.12 0.83 -18.19
C GLY A 174 20.25 2.30 -18.63
N MET A 175 19.21 3.13 -18.49
CA MET A 175 19.19 4.55 -18.89
C MET A 175 19.81 5.50 -17.85
N GLN A 176 20.54 5.00 -16.85
CA GLN A 176 21.12 5.82 -15.78
C GLN A 176 22.17 6.79 -16.30
N GLN A 177 22.19 7.98 -15.74
CA GLN A 177 23.21 9.01 -15.97
C GLN A 177 23.91 9.36 -14.64
N SER A 178 25.23 9.54 -14.66
CA SER A 178 26.06 9.66 -13.44
C SER A 178 25.76 10.91 -12.61
N ASP A 179 25.47 12.03 -13.26
CA ASP A 179 25.31 13.34 -12.59
C ASP A 179 23.85 13.74 -12.36
N TYR A 180 22.94 12.77 -12.54
CA TYR A 180 21.51 12.98 -12.43
C TYR A 180 20.89 12.15 -11.29
N LEU A 181 19.81 12.66 -10.73
CA LEU A 181 18.90 11.86 -9.94
C LEU A 181 18.10 10.96 -10.91
N ASN A 182 18.45 9.67 -10.95
CA ASN A 182 17.83 8.71 -11.86
C ASN A 182 16.51 8.21 -11.29
N LEU A 183 15.41 8.47 -12.00
CA LEU A 183 14.04 8.15 -11.60
C LEU A 183 13.38 7.28 -12.66
N ILE A 184 12.68 6.25 -12.23
CA ILE A 184 11.85 5.41 -13.08
C ILE A 184 10.41 5.55 -12.60
N ILE A 185 9.50 5.94 -13.50
CA ILE A 185 8.06 5.98 -13.22
C ILE A 185 7.42 4.83 -14.00
N PHE A 186 7.00 3.81 -13.28
CA PHE A 186 6.39 2.59 -13.82
C PHE A 186 4.87 2.65 -13.68
N LEU A 187 4.17 2.65 -14.81
CA LEU A 187 2.71 2.81 -14.86
C LEU A 187 2.06 1.59 -15.52
N THR A 188 1.06 1.02 -14.84
CA THR A 188 0.26 -0.12 -15.31
C THR A 188 -1.13 -0.14 -14.65
N ASP A 189 -2.11 -0.75 -15.30
CA ASP A 189 -3.46 -0.96 -14.76
C ASP A 189 -3.69 -2.40 -14.26
N GLY A 190 -2.74 -3.29 -14.44
CA GLY A 190 -3.03 -4.70 -14.30
C GLY A 190 -1.98 -5.58 -13.65
N SER A 191 -2.21 -6.85 -13.85
CA SER A 191 -1.31 -7.91 -13.43
C SER A 191 -0.16 -8.01 -14.41
N VAL A 192 1.03 -7.82 -13.91
CA VAL A 192 2.26 -8.03 -14.67
C VAL A 192 2.77 -9.45 -14.39
N GLY A 193 3.15 -10.17 -15.42
CA GLY A 193 3.78 -11.48 -15.27
C GLY A 193 5.14 -11.42 -14.57
N ASN A 194 5.59 -12.55 -14.02
CA ASN A 194 6.95 -12.70 -13.47
C ASN A 194 7.30 -11.75 -12.28
N GLU A 195 6.36 -11.47 -11.38
CA GLU A 195 6.53 -10.56 -10.23
C GLU A 195 7.85 -10.80 -9.47
N SER A 196 8.16 -12.05 -9.14
CA SER A 196 9.39 -12.43 -8.41
C SER A 196 10.66 -12.02 -9.15
N ARG A 197 10.67 -12.17 -10.48
CA ARG A 197 11.83 -11.80 -11.31
C ARG A 197 11.97 -10.28 -11.39
N ILE A 198 10.87 -9.54 -11.47
CA ILE A 198 10.87 -8.08 -11.44
C ILE A 198 11.49 -7.58 -10.13
N ILE A 199 10.99 -8.05 -8.98
CA ILE A 199 11.50 -7.65 -7.66
C ILE A 199 12.98 -8.02 -7.52
N SER A 200 13.38 -9.23 -7.92
CA SER A 200 14.79 -9.65 -7.85
C SER A 200 15.70 -8.82 -8.76
N THR A 201 15.22 -8.41 -9.94
CA THR A 201 15.96 -7.54 -10.87
C THR A 201 16.14 -6.14 -10.29
N ILE A 202 15.08 -5.55 -9.73
CA ILE A 202 15.16 -4.26 -9.05
C ILE A 202 16.19 -4.33 -7.92
N ASN A 203 16.12 -5.33 -7.05
CA ASN A 203 17.06 -5.47 -5.94
C ASN A 203 18.52 -5.58 -6.37
N ARG A 204 18.80 -6.22 -7.51
CA ARG A 204 20.18 -6.47 -7.97
C ARG A 204 20.75 -5.36 -8.84
N HIS A 205 19.91 -4.70 -9.63
CA HIS A 205 20.39 -3.86 -10.75
C HIS A 205 19.94 -2.40 -10.67
N LEU A 206 19.00 -2.04 -9.79
CA LEU A 206 18.49 -0.66 -9.70
C LEU A 206 19.58 0.38 -9.40
N GLY A 207 20.59 0.01 -8.64
CA GLY A 207 21.71 0.89 -8.32
C GLY A 207 21.29 2.14 -7.53
N LYS A 208 21.63 3.31 -8.07
CA LYS A 208 21.26 4.61 -7.51
C LYS A 208 19.90 5.13 -7.98
N SER A 209 19.24 4.46 -8.92
CA SER A 209 17.90 4.88 -9.39
C SER A 209 16.84 4.71 -8.31
N ARG A 210 15.74 5.46 -8.47
CA ARG A 210 14.52 5.33 -7.66
C ARG A 210 13.37 4.93 -8.56
N LEU A 211 12.52 4.02 -8.10
CA LEU A 211 11.40 3.53 -8.88
C LEU A 211 10.09 3.85 -8.18
N PHE A 212 9.27 4.64 -8.85
CA PHE A 212 7.92 4.99 -8.44
C PHE A 212 6.93 4.20 -9.30
N SER A 213 5.89 3.66 -8.69
CA SER A 213 4.85 2.97 -9.45
C SER A 213 3.53 3.76 -9.41
N VAL A 214 2.83 3.71 -10.53
CA VAL A 214 1.51 4.32 -10.68
C VAL A 214 0.54 3.25 -11.14
N GLY A 215 -0.45 2.96 -10.30
CA GLY A 215 -1.54 2.07 -10.65
C GLY A 215 -2.73 2.87 -11.18
N ILE A 216 -3.24 2.49 -12.34
CA ILE A 216 -4.37 3.15 -12.99
C ILE A 216 -5.56 2.21 -13.10
N GLY A 217 -6.78 2.76 -13.16
CA GLY A 217 -8.00 2.00 -13.39
C GLY A 217 -8.63 1.44 -12.12
N SER A 218 -9.60 0.52 -12.27
CA SER A 218 -10.46 0.09 -11.17
C SER A 218 -9.85 -0.96 -10.24
N ALA A 219 -8.88 -1.74 -10.69
CA ALA A 219 -8.34 -2.87 -9.93
C ALA A 219 -6.86 -3.19 -10.27
N PRO A 220 -5.94 -2.24 -10.13
CA PRO A 220 -4.53 -2.51 -10.35
C PRO A 220 -3.99 -3.53 -9.35
N ASN A 221 -2.94 -4.26 -9.73
CA ASN A 221 -2.24 -5.14 -8.80
C ASN A 221 -1.46 -4.33 -7.75
N ARG A 222 -2.20 -3.79 -6.80
CA ARG A 222 -1.68 -2.91 -5.75
C ARG A 222 -0.49 -3.53 -5.01
N HIS A 223 -0.57 -4.85 -4.71
CA HIS A 223 0.50 -5.51 -3.99
C HIS A 223 1.82 -5.48 -4.75
N LEU A 224 1.81 -5.83 -6.05
CA LEU A 224 3.01 -5.78 -6.89
C LEU A 224 3.57 -4.35 -6.95
N LEU A 225 2.71 -3.38 -7.22
CA LEU A 225 3.12 -1.98 -7.36
C LEU A 225 3.73 -1.40 -6.07
N GLU A 226 3.15 -1.73 -4.92
CA GLU A 226 3.73 -1.38 -3.61
C GLU A 226 5.10 -2.04 -3.40
N GLN A 227 5.27 -3.33 -3.76
CA GLN A 227 6.55 -4.02 -3.64
C GLN A 227 7.60 -3.46 -4.60
N VAL A 228 7.24 -3.21 -5.86
CA VAL A 228 8.11 -2.62 -6.87
C VAL A 228 8.62 -1.25 -6.41
N SER A 229 7.74 -0.38 -5.92
CA SER A 229 8.12 0.92 -5.38
C SER A 229 8.98 0.81 -4.13
N ARG A 230 8.60 -0.07 -3.20
CA ARG A 230 9.34 -0.28 -1.94
C ARG A 230 10.77 -0.72 -2.19
N HIS A 231 10.98 -1.75 -3.01
CA HIS A 231 12.31 -2.22 -3.40
C HIS A 231 13.04 -1.20 -4.29
N GLY A 232 12.26 -0.37 -5.00
CA GLY A 232 12.72 0.78 -5.76
C GLY A 232 13.06 2.02 -4.93
N LYS A 233 12.90 1.99 -3.60
CA LYS A 233 13.08 3.14 -2.69
C LYS A 233 12.23 4.36 -3.06
N GLY A 234 11.15 4.15 -3.79
CA GLY A 234 10.16 5.15 -4.19
C GLY A 234 8.84 4.97 -3.46
N SER A 235 7.74 5.36 -4.10
CA SER A 235 6.40 5.21 -3.56
C SER A 235 5.40 4.77 -4.62
N PHE A 236 4.28 4.20 -4.16
CA PHE A 236 3.14 3.82 -4.98
C PHE A 236 2.10 4.94 -5.01
N THR A 237 1.59 5.26 -6.19
CA THR A 237 0.48 6.18 -6.40
C THR A 237 -0.67 5.44 -7.07
N TYR A 238 -1.90 5.63 -6.59
CA TYR A 238 -3.09 5.05 -7.20
C TYR A 238 -4.00 6.14 -7.76
N ILE A 239 -4.42 5.95 -9.02
CA ILE A 239 -5.32 6.84 -9.76
C ILE A 239 -6.56 6.03 -10.14
N SER A 240 -7.66 6.25 -9.43
CA SER A 240 -8.92 5.50 -9.60
C SER A 240 -9.84 6.12 -10.66
N SER A 241 -9.72 7.42 -10.90
CA SER A 241 -10.59 8.16 -11.80
C SER A 241 -9.85 9.24 -12.60
N PRO A 242 -10.38 9.66 -13.77
CA PRO A 242 -9.78 10.73 -14.58
C PRO A 242 -9.65 12.06 -13.82
N SER A 243 -10.58 12.36 -12.94
CA SER A 243 -10.58 13.61 -12.16
C SER A 243 -9.41 13.70 -11.18
N GLU A 244 -8.81 12.57 -10.79
CA GLU A 244 -7.69 12.50 -9.84
C GLU A 244 -6.32 12.59 -10.51
N VAL A 245 -6.24 12.44 -11.85
CA VAL A 245 -4.97 12.34 -12.58
C VAL A 245 -4.04 13.51 -12.27
N ASN A 246 -4.50 14.73 -12.45
CA ASN A 246 -3.67 15.93 -12.26
C ASN A 246 -3.24 16.10 -10.80
N GLU A 247 -4.11 15.83 -9.85
CA GLU A 247 -3.79 15.90 -8.42
C GLU A 247 -2.74 14.85 -8.04
N LYS A 248 -2.98 13.59 -8.39
CA LYS A 248 -2.10 12.48 -8.01
C LYS A 248 -0.74 12.54 -8.71
N MET A 249 -0.73 12.86 -10.01
CA MET A 249 0.52 13.06 -10.75
C MET A 249 1.25 14.32 -10.25
N GLY A 250 0.53 15.39 -9.92
CA GLY A 250 1.10 16.60 -9.33
C GLY A 250 1.78 16.31 -7.99
N ASN A 251 1.14 15.52 -7.12
CA ASN A 251 1.72 15.10 -5.86
C ASN A 251 2.96 14.20 -6.06
N LEU A 252 2.93 13.28 -7.04
CA LEU A 252 4.08 12.46 -7.39
C LEU A 252 5.26 13.32 -7.89
N ILE A 253 5.01 14.23 -8.85
CA ILE A 253 6.06 15.10 -9.38
C ILE A 253 6.63 16.02 -8.28
N ALA A 254 5.78 16.63 -7.45
CA ALA A 254 6.23 17.45 -6.33
C ALA A 254 7.11 16.66 -5.35
N LYS A 255 6.81 15.36 -5.14
CA LYS A 255 7.61 14.47 -4.32
C LYS A 255 8.99 14.20 -4.92
N ILE A 256 9.07 13.89 -6.22
CA ILE A 256 10.32 13.55 -6.91
C ILE A 256 11.17 14.79 -7.26
N ASP A 257 10.59 15.98 -7.21
CA ASP A 257 11.30 17.24 -7.48
C ASP A 257 12.48 17.46 -6.54
N ASN A 258 12.37 17.00 -5.30
CA ASN A 258 13.40 17.22 -4.29
C ASN A 258 13.38 16.13 -3.23
N PRO A 259 14.14 15.04 -3.38
CA PRO A 259 14.41 14.16 -2.26
C PRO A 259 15.17 14.96 -1.19
N VAL A 260 14.66 14.92 0.04
CA VAL A 260 15.31 15.64 1.16
C VAL A 260 16.53 14.86 1.61
N ILE A 261 16.41 13.54 1.78
CA ILE A 261 17.50 12.66 2.16
C ILE A 261 17.35 11.31 1.44
N THR A 262 18.39 10.91 0.75
CA THR A 262 18.47 9.60 0.08
C THR A 262 19.33 8.62 0.87
N ASP A 263 19.19 7.32 0.58
CA ASP A 263 19.98 6.24 1.17
C ASP A 263 19.98 6.26 2.70
N LEU A 264 18.79 6.41 3.29
CA LEU A 264 18.61 6.42 4.73
C LEU A 264 19.11 5.14 5.37
N LYS A 265 19.86 5.31 6.46
CA LYS A 265 20.31 4.23 7.33
C LYS A 265 20.10 4.64 8.78
N LEU A 266 19.50 3.77 9.55
CA LEU A 266 19.30 3.97 10.97
C LEU A 266 20.34 3.14 11.76
N ASN A 267 21.14 3.81 12.56
CA ASN A 267 22.09 3.21 13.48
C ASN A 267 21.57 3.41 14.92
N ILE A 268 21.04 2.37 15.48
CA ILE A 268 20.70 2.29 16.90
C ILE A 268 21.49 1.13 17.46
N LEU A 269 22.15 1.33 18.60
CA LEU A 269 22.81 0.23 19.30
C LEU A 269 21.77 -0.85 19.58
N ALA A 270 22.10 -2.09 19.18
CA ALA A 270 21.27 -3.26 19.42
C ALA A 270 19.94 -3.39 18.64
N GLN A 271 19.77 -2.73 17.48
CA GLN A 271 18.63 -3.02 16.59
C GLN A 271 18.69 -4.45 16.06
N SER A 272 17.55 -5.12 15.93
CA SER A 272 17.47 -6.48 15.37
C SER A 272 16.83 -6.52 14.00
N GLU A 273 15.64 -5.95 13.86
CA GLU A 273 14.84 -5.99 12.64
C GLU A 273 14.18 -4.63 12.40
N LEU A 274 14.20 -4.16 11.17
CA LEU A 274 13.62 -2.89 10.73
C LEU A 274 12.57 -3.11 9.66
N PHE A 275 11.49 -2.37 9.74
CA PHE A 275 10.46 -2.34 8.70
C PHE A 275 9.99 -0.90 8.45
N PRO A 276 9.84 -0.48 7.18
CA PRO A 276 10.09 -1.24 5.95
C PRO A 276 11.57 -1.55 5.72
N ASP A 277 11.85 -2.64 5.00
CA ASP A 277 13.18 -3.00 4.52
C ASP A 277 13.11 -3.24 3.00
N PRO A 278 13.87 -2.48 2.18
CA PRO A 278 14.77 -1.37 2.56
C PRO A 278 14.04 -0.16 3.10
N LEU A 279 14.79 0.73 3.80
CA LEU A 279 14.26 2.03 4.21
C LEU A 279 14.00 2.90 2.98
N PRO A 280 12.84 3.58 2.89
CA PRO A 280 12.56 4.53 1.82
C PRO A 280 13.40 5.80 1.98
N ASP A 281 13.58 6.53 0.89
CA ASP A 281 14.14 7.89 0.95
C ASP A 281 13.13 8.85 1.60
N LEU A 282 13.64 9.92 2.20
CA LEU A 282 12.81 10.99 2.76
C LEU A 282 12.51 12.03 1.67
N PHE A 283 11.26 12.10 1.25
CA PHE A 283 10.78 13.07 0.25
C PHE A 283 10.01 14.20 0.93
N ILE A 284 9.89 15.34 0.26
CA ILE A 284 9.06 16.46 0.72
C ILE A 284 7.61 16.01 0.90
N ASN A 285 6.96 16.52 1.94
CA ASN A 285 5.58 16.24 2.33
C ASN A 285 5.26 14.77 2.69
N GLU A 286 6.26 13.91 2.84
CA GLU A 286 6.05 12.52 3.22
C GLU A 286 6.99 12.10 4.35
N PRO A 287 6.48 11.88 5.57
CA PRO A 287 7.29 11.37 6.65
C PRO A 287 7.65 9.90 6.41
N VAL A 288 8.86 9.53 6.80
CA VAL A 288 9.30 8.13 6.85
C VAL A 288 9.05 7.58 8.26
N VAL A 289 8.25 6.53 8.34
CA VAL A 289 7.97 5.83 9.59
C VAL A 289 8.58 4.44 9.54
N VAL A 290 9.42 4.14 10.52
CA VAL A 290 10.15 2.87 10.64
C VAL A 290 9.81 2.22 11.96
N PHE A 291 9.51 0.94 11.92
CA PHE A 291 9.31 0.12 13.11
C PHE A 291 10.46 -0.86 13.27
N GLY A 292 10.83 -1.14 14.49
CA GLY A 292 11.88 -2.10 14.78
C GLY A 292 11.73 -2.72 16.16
N LYS A 293 12.50 -3.80 16.36
CA LYS A 293 12.67 -4.46 17.66
C LYS A 293 14.08 -4.17 18.14
N LEU A 294 14.24 -3.83 19.41
CA LEU A 294 15.53 -3.59 20.06
C LEU A 294 16.00 -4.86 20.76
N ARG A 295 17.30 -4.98 20.91
CA ARG A 295 17.92 -5.92 21.86
C ARG A 295 18.19 -5.19 23.18
N GLU A 296 18.50 -5.92 24.23
CA GLU A 296 18.88 -5.36 25.51
C GLU A 296 20.00 -4.31 25.38
N ASN A 297 19.97 -3.28 26.22
CA ASN A 297 20.99 -2.22 26.31
C ASN A 297 21.06 -1.26 25.10
N TYR A 298 19.96 -0.82 24.59
CA TYR A 298 19.95 0.27 23.61
C TYR A 298 20.25 1.62 24.27
N GLY A 299 21.03 2.47 23.57
CA GLY A 299 21.40 3.81 24.06
C GLY A 299 20.22 4.80 24.07
N GLN A 300 20.43 5.96 24.68
CA GLN A 300 19.43 7.05 24.72
C GLN A 300 19.34 7.86 23.42
N THR A 301 20.20 7.59 22.45
CA THR A 301 20.25 8.28 21.16
C THR A 301 20.41 7.29 20.01
N GLY A 302 19.64 7.50 18.94
CA GLY A 302 19.84 6.89 17.63
C GLY A 302 20.50 7.86 16.67
N ILE A 303 21.10 7.35 15.61
CA ILE A 303 21.69 8.16 14.54
C ILE A 303 21.04 7.77 13.22
N LEU A 304 20.39 8.74 12.56
CA LEU A 304 19.91 8.59 11.21
C LEU A 304 20.92 9.21 10.24
N THR A 305 21.46 8.40 9.36
CA THR A 305 22.40 8.88 8.33
C THR A 305 21.73 8.78 6.95
N GLY A 306 22.19 9.61 6.04
CA GLY A 306 21.72 9.60 4.65
C GLY A 306 22.53 10.57 3.80
N ARG A 307 22.07 10.83 2.59
CA ARG A 307 22.72 11.73 1.65
C ARG A 307 21.81 12.87 1.23
N VAL A 308 22.34 14.08 1.23
CA VAL A 308 21.73 15.26 0.59
C VAL A 308 22.70 15.73 -0.48
N ASN A 309 22.31 15.72 -1.75
CA ASN A 309 23.20 16.08 -2.87
C ASN A 309 24.56 15.34 -2.80
N ASP A 310 24.53 14.02 -2.62
CA ASP A 310 25.69 13.13 -2.44
C ASP A 310 26.57 13.42 -1.19
N LYS A 311 26.28 14.45 -0.42
CA LYS A 311 26.96 14.73 0.87
C LYS A 311 26.32 13.90 1.96
N LEU A 312 27.16 13.17 2.71
CA LEU A 312 26.71 12.42 3.87
C LEU A 312 26.26 13.40 4.97
N ILE A 313 25.08 13.15 5.50
CA ILE A 313 24.54 13.87 6.66
C ILE A 313 24.25 12.87 7.79
N SER A 314 24.24 13.38 9.01
CA SER A 314 23.92 12.65 10.22
C SER A 314 22.97 13.47 11.07
N LEU A 315 21.89 12.83 11.54
CA LEU A 315 20.92 13.41 12.45
C LEU A 315 20.92 12.61 13.73
N ASP A 316 21.20 13.27 14.86
CA ASP A 316 21.03 12.65 16.18
C ASP A 316 19.56 12.64 16.55
N ILE A 317 19.05 11.47 16.91
CA ILE A 317 17.65 11.25 17.23
C ILE A 317 17.48 10.97 18.71
N PRO A 318 16.78 11.84 19.44
CA PRO A 318 16.44 11.56 20.83
C PRO A 318 15.49 10.36 20.93
N VAL A 319 15.74 9.49 21.90
CA VAL A 319 14.87 8.35 22.21
C VAL A 319 13.89 8.75 23.30
N PHE A 320 12.59 8.62 23.01
CA PHE A 320 11.51 8.87 23.95
C PHE A 320 10.90 7.55 24.42
N GLN A 321 11.03 7.23 25.69
CA GLN A 321 10.30 6.11 26.25
C GLN A 321 8.84 6.48 26.47
N LEU A 322 7.94 5.69 25.91
CA LEU A 322 6.51 5.79 26.16
C LEU A 322 6.16 5.05 27.47
N GLY A 323 6.75 5.52 28.58
CA GLY A 323 6.50 4.93 29.90
C GLY A 323 5.08 5.12 30.38
N GLY A 324 4.45 4.04 30.87
CA GLY A 324 3.11 4.10 31.49
C GLY A 324 1.92 4.16 30.55
N ILE A 325 2.12 4.03 29.25
CA ILE A 325 1.00 3.83 28.29
C ILE A 325 0.82 2.31 28.16
N GLU A 326 -0.09 1.77 28.95
CA GLU A 326 -0.60 0.42 28.71
C GLU A 326 -1.16 0.35 27.29
N ASN A 327 -0.73 -0.67 26.50
CA ASN A 327 -1.16 -0.90 25.12
C ASN A 327 -0.68 0.12 24.09
N SER A 328 0.61 0.44 24.07
CA SER A 328 1.20 1.11 22.91
C SER A 328 0.96 0.29 21.63
N GLY A 329 0.54 0.95 20.54
CA GLY A 329 0.37 0.30 19.23
C GLY A 329 1.67 -0.11 18.53
N ILE A 330 2.84 0.30 19.02
CA ILE A 330 4.14 0.11 18.35
C ILE A 330 4.48 -1.37 18.11
N PRO A 331 4.38 -2.28 19.12
CA PRO A 331 4.66 -3.70 18.91
C PRO A 331 3.75 -4.34 17.84
N TYR A 332 2.46 -4.00 17.87
CA TYR A 332 1.47 -4.52 16.91
C TYR A 332 1.71 -4.02 15.49
N LEU A 333 2.13 -2.75 15.35
CA LEU A 333 2.50 -2.18 14.04
C LEU A 333 3.78 -2.81 13.50
N TRP A 334 4.78 -3.05 14.36
CA TRP A 334 5.97 -3.81 13.98
C TRP A 334 5.61 -5.22 13.50
N ALA A 335 4.82 -5.95 14.28
CA ALA A 335 4.37 -7.29 13.92
C ALA A 335 3.59 -7.31 12.60
N ARG A 336 2.69 -6.32 12.38
CA ARG A 336 1.97 -6.15 11.10
C ARG A 336 2.94 -5.98 9.94
N LYS A 337 3.94 -5.11 10.07
CA LYS A 337 4.93 -4.88 9.02
C LYS A 337 5.80 -6.11 8.77
N LYS A 338 6.13 -6.87 9.82
CA LYS A 338 6.83 -8.16 9.68
C LYS A 338 5.98 -9.19 8.95
N ILE A 339 4.70 -9.32 9.29
CA ILE A 339 3.74 -10.20 8.59
C ILE A 339 3.64 -9.82 7.11
N ASP A 340 3.57 -8.53 6.78
CA ASP A 340 3.52 -8.06 5.39
C ASP A 340 4.79 -8.43 4.61
N ASN A 341 5.97 -8.29 5.25
CA ASN A 341 7.25 -8.69 4.66
C ASN A 341 7.32 -10.20 4.42
N LEU A 342 6.96 -11.01 5.43
CA LEU A 342 6.91 -12.46 5.32
C LEU A 342 5.89 -12.94 4.28
N THR A 343 4.75 -12.27 4.18
CA THR A 343 3.74 -12.56 3.15
C THR A 343 4.30 -12.35 1.75
N THR A 344 5.12 -11.31 1.57
CA THR A 344 5.83 -11.08 0.31
C THR A 344 6.83 -12.19 0.03
N LYS A 345 7.68 -12.56 1.00
CA LYS A 345 8.63 -13.68 0.87
C LYS A 345 7.91 -14.98 0.51
N HIS A 346 6.79 -15.27 1.18
CA HIS A 346 5.98 -16.47 0.89
C HIS A 346 5.46 -16.47 -0.56
N ARG A 347 4.96 -15.34 -1.06
CA ARG A 347 4.53 -15.21 -2.48
C ARG A 347 5.69 -15.38 -3.47
N LEU A 348 6.90 -15.01 -3.07
CA LEU A 348 8.13 -15.21 -3.85
C LEU A 348 8.68 -16.64 -3.77
N GLY A 349 7.99 -17.56 -3.08
CA GLY A 349 8.31 -18.99 -3.03
C GLY A 349 8.94 -19.48 -1.71
N ASP A 350 9.15 -18.60 -0.74
CA ASP A 350 9.63 -18.99 0.60
C ASP A 350 8.50 -19.68 1.39
N LYS A 351 8.58 -21.00 1.49
CA LYS A 351 7.58 -21.81 2.18
C LYS A 351 7.69 -21.72 3.70
N GLU A 352 8.88 -21.41 4.22
CA GLU A 352 9.14 -21.32 5.66
C GLU A 352 8.52 -20.06 6.27
N ALA A 353 8.21 -19.05 5.45
CA ALA A 353 7.54 -17.84 5.90
C ALA A 353 6.10 -18.10 6.42
N LYS A 354 5.40 -19.13 5.93
CA LYS A 354 3.99 -19.38 6.32
C LYS A 354 3.82 -19.71 7.81
N PRO A 355 4.57 -20.65 8.41
CA PRO A 355 4.49 -20.91 9.86
C PRO A 355 4.76 -19.64 10.67
N GLU A 356 5.81 -18.87 10.32
CA GLU A 356 6.16 -17.65 11.04
C GLU A 356 5.04 -16.59 10.97
N ILE A 357 4.35 -16.46 9.83
CA ILE A 357 3.18 -15.57 9.69
C ILE A 357 2.06 -15.99 10.66
N ILE A 358 1.78 -17.29 10.76
CA ILE A 358 0.72 -17.80 11.65
C ILE A 358 1.09 -17.52 13.11
N ASP A 359 2.30 -17.85 13.51
CA ASP A 359 2.77 -17.66 14.89
C ASP A 359 2.74 -16.20 15.31
N LEU A 360 3.24 -15.29 14.46
CA LEU A 360 3.17 -13.85 14.69
C LEU A 360 1.73 -13.33 14.77
N ALA A 361 0.87 -13.79 13.85
CA ALA A 361 -0.52 -13.34 13.82
C ALA A 361 -1.27 -13.76 15.10
N ILE A 362 -1.01 -14.97 15.62
CA ILE A 362 -1.58 -15.45 16.88
C ILE A 362 -1.00 -14.68 18.07
N GLN A 363 0.34 -14.57 18.14
CA GLN A 363 1.04 -13.90 19.25
C GLN A 363 0.57 -12.46 19.44
N TYR A 364 0.41 -11.71 18.35
CA TYR A 364 0.04 -10.28 18.39
C TYR A 364 -1.45 -10.03 18.16
N ASN A 365 -2.29 -11.06 18.17
CA ASN A 365 -3.73 -10.95 17.88
C ASN A 365 -4.01 -10.15 16.59
N LEU A 366 -3.35 -10.53 15.51
CA LEU A 366 -3.49 -9.89 14.20
C LEU A 366 -4.12 -10.84 13.19
N MET A 367 -4.93 -10.31 12.29
CA MET A 367 -5.36 -11.07 11.12
C MET A 367 -4.24 -11.18 10.09
N SER A 368 -4.13 -12.35 9.45
CA SER A 368 -3.24 -12.58 8.33
C SER A 368 -3.99 -13.32 7.21
N LYS A 369 -3.32 -13.58 6.09
CA LYS A 369 -3.88 -14.43 5.03
C LYS A 369 -4.23 -15.87 5.52
N PHE A 370 -3.62 -16.30 6.61
CA PHE A 370 -3.73 -17.66 7.13
C PHE A 370 -4.44 -17.74 8.49
N THR A 371 -4.87 -16.63 9.07
CA THR A 371 -5.55 -16.55 10.36
C THR A 371 -6.75 -15.63 10.29
N SER A 372 -7.77 -15.92 11.12
CA SER A 372 -8.97 -15.10 11.26
C SER A 372 -9.39 -15.04 12.74
N PHE A 373 -10.18 -14.03 13.08
CA PHE A 373 -10.82 -13.97 14.39
C PHE A 373 -12.13 -14.74 14.40
N VAL A 374 -12.36 -15.48 15.48
CA VAL A 374 -13.65 -16.11 15.77
C VAL A 374 -14.13 -15.58 17.09
N ALA A 375 -15.28 -14.92 17.08
CA ALA A 375 -15.98 -14.54 18.32
C ALA A 375 -16.94 -15.67 18.71
N VAL A 376 -16.74 -16.23 19.89
CA VAL A 376 -17.65 -17.26 20.44
C VAL A 376 -18.31 -16.70 21.68
N GLU A 377 -19.62 -16.50 21.63
CA GLU A 377 -20.39 -16.12 22.81
C GLU A 377 -20.90 -17.37 23.50
N HIS A 378 -20.49 -17.59 24.75
CA HIS A 378 -20.93 -18.70 25.59
C HIS A 378 -22.13 -18.34 26.50
N LYS A 379 -22.94 -17.37 26.08
CA LYS A 379 -24.09 -16.96 26.86
C LYS A 379 -25.29 -17.88 26.54
N ILE A 380 -25.78 -18.59 27.52
CA ILE A 380 -27.07 -19.31 27.40
C ILE A 380 -28.18 -18.26 27.38
N VAL A 381 -28.60 -17.87 26.18
CA VAL A 381 -29.56 -16.79 25.98
C VAL A 381 -30.98 -17.25 26.27
N ASN A 382 -31.24 -18.58 26.25
CA ASN A 382 -32.57 -19.13 26.49
C ASN A 382 -32.54 -20.46 27.19
N PRO A 383 -32.63 -20.51 28.54
CA PRO A 383 -32.67 -21.74 29.30
C PRO A 383 -33.91 -22.59 29.02
N LYS A 384 -34.97 -22.08 28.43
CA LYS A 384 -36.24 -22.74 28.17
C LYS A 384 -36.44 -23.21 26.73
N GLY A 385 -35.46 -22.95 25.81
CA GLY A 385 -35.52 -23.40 24.42
C GLY A 385 -36.53 -22.68 23.52
N GLU A 386 -37.19 -21.64 24.01
CA GLU A 386 -38.07 -20.81 23.16
C GLU A 386 -37.24 -19.81 22.35
N MET A 387 -37.30 -19.86 21.02
CA MET A 387 -36.61 -18.89 20.16
C MET A 387 -37.26 -17.51 20.28
N LEU A 388 -36.60 -16.60 20.97
CA LEU A 388 -36.92 -15.16 20.94
C LEU A 388 -36.08 -14.52 19.82
N SER A 389 -36.73 -14.15 18.74
CA SER A 389 -36.11 -13.37 17.67
C SER A 389 -36.27 -11.89 17.97
N SER A 390 -35.19 -11.16 18.18
CA SER A 390 -35.19 -9.71 18.22
C SER A 390 -34.27 -9.17 17.11
N VAL A 391 -34.79 -8.18 16.36
CA VAL A 391 -34.00 -7.49 15.34
C VAL A 391 -33.34 -6.30 16.04
N PHE A 392 -32.01 -6.34 16.15
CA PHE A 392 -31.24 -5.16 16.57
C PHE A 392 -30.84 -4.39 15.32
N PRO A 393 -31.36 -3.18 15.11
CA PRO A 393 -30.88 -2.34 14.02
C PRO A 393 -29.41 -2.01 14.26
N THR A 394 -28.55 -2.38 13.32
CA THR A 394 -27.17 -1.89 13.30
C THR A 394 -27.14 -0.54 12.58
N ASP A 395 -26.39 0.40 13.12
CA ASP A 395 -26.18 1.68 12.49
C ASP A 395 -25.49 1.51 11.14
N LEU A 396 -26.01 2.20 10.12
CA LEU A 396 -25.42 2.19 8.78
C LEU A 396 -24.22 3.16 8.74
N ALA A 397 -23.24 2.82 7.89
CA ALA A 397 -22.13 3.73 7.61
C ALA A 397 -22.64 5.09 7.13
N LYS A 398 -21.96 6.19 7.51
CA LYS A 398 -22.34 7.55 7.13
C LYS A 398 -22.46 7.68 5.60
N GLY A 399 -23.58 8.18 5.13
CA GLY A 399 -23.88 8.33 3.70
C GLY A 399 -24.77 7.25 3.12
N LEU A 400 -25.03 6.16 3.83
CA LEU A 400 -26.03 5.17 3.45
C LEU A 400 -27.40 5.57 4.00
N ASN A 401 -28.42 5.52 3.14
CA ASN A 401 -29.78 5.83 3.52
C ASN A 401 -30.56 4.53 3.71
N PHE A 402 -31.08 4.31 4.93
CA PHE A 402 -31.83 3.12 5.31
C PHE A 402 -33.04 2.88 4.35
N ASP A 403 -33.78 3.93 4.00
CA ASP A 403 -34.97 3.84 3.15
C ASP A 403 -34.64 3.44 1.69
N LYS A 404 -33.39 3.62 1.24
CA LYS A 404 -32.93 3.17 -0.10
C LYS A 404 -32.49 1.72 -0.11
N PHE A 405 -32.02 1.19 1.03
CA PHE A 405 -31.61 -0.20 1.18
C PHE A 405 -32.76 -1.13 1.55
N PHE A 406 -33.67 -0.66 2.40
CA PHE A 406 -34.82 -1.41 2.86
C PHE A 406 -36.07 -0.69 2.37
N SER A 407 -36.53 -1.00 1.16
CA SER A 407 -37.77 -0.43 0.65
C SER A 407 -38.94 -0.76 1.57
N LYS A 408 -39.80 0.21 1.85
CA LYS A 408 -40.95 0.15 2.76
C LYS A 408 -42.01 -0.94 2.46
N ASN A 409 -41.83 -1.72 1.41
CA ASN A 409 -42.82 -2.70 0.92
C ASN A 409 -42.37 -4.16 0.96
N THR A 410 -41.33 -4.49 1.70
CA THR A 410 -41.05 -5.89 1.98
C THR A 410 -41.55 -6.20 3.38
N SER A 411 -42.73 -6.82 3.51
CA SER A 411 -42.99 -7.71 4.65
C SER A 411 -41.71 -8.53 4.80
N ILE A 412 -41.06 -8.43 5.97
CA ILE A 412 -39.94 -9.28 6.31
C ILE A 412 -40.49 -10.71 6.29
N GLN A 413 -40.49 -11.32 5.13
CA GLN A 413 -40.40 -12.76 5.09
C GLN A 413 -39.05 -13.03 5.73
N LEU A 414 -39.07 -13.62 6.92
CA LEU A 414 -37.91 -14.25 7.52
C LEU A 414 -37.18 -14.94 6.36
N ALA A 415 -36.01 -14.38 5.97
CA ALA A 415 -35.19 -15.06 5.01
C ALA A 415 -34.90 -16.39 5.65
N GLU A 416 -35.58 -17.42 5.19
CA GLU A 416 -35.14 -18.78 5.46
C GLU A 416 -33.66 -18.76 5.12
N LEU A 417 -32.83 -19.14 6.09
CA LEU A 417 -31.40 -19.31 5.88
C LEU A 417 -31.26 -20.00 4.54
N PRO A 418 -30.43 -19.50 3.62
CA PRO A 418 -30.27 -20.14 2.33
C PRO A 418 -30.02 -21.59 2.62
N GLN A 419 -30.97 -22.45 2.21
CA GLN A 419 -30.80 -23.89 2.33
C GLN A 419 -29.64 -24.22 1.39
N THR A 420 -28.43 -24.18 1.92
CA THR A 420 -27.23 -24.72 1.27
C THR A 420 -27.27 -26.23 1.20
N ALA A 421 -28.41 -26.86 1.56
CA ALA A 421 -28.70 -28.24 1.24
C ALA A 421 -28.79 -28.32 -0.30
N THR A 422 -27.67 -28.64 -0.92
CA THR A 422 -27.68 -29.21 -2.27
C THR A 422 -28.78 -30.22 -2.34
N GLN A 423 -29.51 -30.30 -3.44
CA GLN A 423 -30.58 -31.30 -3.66
C GLN A 423 -30.01 -32.72 -3.70
N TYR A 424 -28.94 -32.96 -2.96
CA TYR A 424 -28.23 -34.23 -2.85
C TYR A 424 -29.15 -35.41 -2.49
N PRO A 425 -30.11 -35.29 -1.53
CA PRO A 425 -31.05 -36.39 -1.25
C PRO A 425 -31.94 -36.70 -2.46
N LEU A 426 -32.34 -35.67 -3.24
CA LEU A 426 -33.13 -35.86 -4.45
C LEU A 426 -32.33 -36.58 -5.54
N TYR A 427 -31.09 -36.21 -5.75
CA TYR A 427 -30.21 -36.87 -6.73
C TYR A 427 -29.88 -38.31 -6.33
N VAL A 428 -29.71 -38.61 -5.03
CA VAL A 428 -29.53 -39.96 -4.52
C VAL A 428 -30.80 -40.80 -4.76
N LEU A 429 -32.00 -40.23 -4.52
CA LEU A 429 -33.27 -40.90 -4.78
C LEU A 429 -33.45 -41.21 -6.25
N ILE A 430 -33.16 -40.24 -7.14
CA ILE A 430 -33.22 -40.43 -8.59
C ILE A 430 -32.22 -41.52 -9.04
N GLY A 431 -31.01 -41.50 -8.50
CA GLY A 431 -30.00 -42.52 -8.79
C GLY A 431 -30.44 -43.94 -8.39
N LEU A 432 -31.04 -44.09 -7.21
CA LEU A 432 -31.58 -45.35 -6.75
C LEU A 432 -32.76 -45.87 -7.61
N ILE A 433 -33.64 -44.97 -8.07
CA ILE A 433 -34.73 -45.30 -8.99
C ILE A 433 -34.18 -45.79 -10.34
N LEU A 434 -33.17 -45.10 -10.89
CA LEU A 434 -32.56 -45.50 -12.15
C LEU A 434 -31.84 -46.85 -12.07
N ILE A 435 -31.16 -47.14 -10.95
CA ILE A 435 -30.52 -48.45 -10.71
C ILE A 435 -31.57 -49.56 -10.59
N SER A 436 -32.67 -49.34 -9.87
CA SER A 436 -33.74 -50.31 -9.75
C SER A 436 -34.47 -50.59 -11.09
N LEU A 437 -34.67 -49.53 -11.91
CA LEU A 437 -35.24 -49.71 -13.25
C LEU A 437 -34.29 -50.48 -14.18
N SER A 438 -32.99 -50.24 -14.11
CA SER A 438 -31.96 -50.97 -14.86
C SER A 438 -31.92 -52.43 -14.47
N LEU A 439 -32.03 -52.74 -13.19
CA LEU A 439 -32.12 -54.11 -12.68
C LEU A 439 -33.39 -54.85 -13.16
N LEU A 440 -34.54 -54.18 -13.15
CA LEU A 440 -35.81 -54.73 -13.64
C LEU A 440 -35.75 -55.03 -15.15
N ILE A 441 -35.14 -54.14 -15.93
CA ILE A 441 -34.96 -54.33 -17.37
C ILE A 441 -34.04 -55.55 -17.63
N ASN A 442 -32.94 -55.66 -16.89
CA ASN A 442 -32.01 -56.77 -17.02
C ASN A 442 -32.66 -58.11 -16.62
N ILE A 443 -33.45 -58.14 -15.55
CA ILE A 443 -34.20 -59.32 -15.16
C ILE A 443 -35.21 -59.73 -16.25
N ARG A 444 -35.97 -58.80 -16.82
CA ARG A 444 -36.88 -59.12 -17.93
C ARG A 444 -36.13 -59.62 -19.18
N TYR A 445 -34.96 -59.08 -19.46
CA TYR A 445 -34.13 -59.51 -20.60
C TYR A 445 -33.57 -60.94 -20.41
N VAL A 446 -33.24 -61.32 -19.18
CA VAL A 446 -32.80 -62.66 -18.84
C VAL A 446 -33.96 -63.68 -18.92
N PHE A 447 -35.18 -63.36 -18.44
CA PHE A 447 -36.36 -64.19 -18.52
C PHE A 447 -36.98 -64.30 -19.93
N ALA A 448 -36.68 -63.41 -20.83
CA ALA A 448 -37.12 -63.45 -22.23
C ALA A 448 -36.23 -64.30 -23.13
N LYS A 449 -35.11 -64.80 -22.61
CA LYS A 449 -34.13 -65.64 -23.34
C LYS A 449 -34.14 -67.12 -22.82
N VAL A 450 -34.99 -67.47 -21.88
CA VAL A 450 -35.32 -68.83 -21.46
C VAL A 450 -36.71 -69.22 -22.02
#